data_534df268d406cea723c96556dac1ea26
#
_entry.id   534df268d406cea723c96556dac1ea26
#
_cell.length_a   1.000
_cell.length_b   1.000
_cell.length_c   1.000
_cell.angle_alpha   90.00
_cell.angle_beta   90.00
_cell.angle_gamma   90.00
#
_symmetry.space_group_name_H-M   'P 1'
#
loop_
_entity.id
_entity.type
_entity.pdbx_description
1 polymer ?
#
loop_
_entity_poly.entity_id
_entity_poly.type
_entity_poly.pdbx_seq_one_letter_code
_entity_poly.pdbx_strand_id
1 'polypeptide(L)'
;YRHHPLFATEQARPFHTWSEGQECYPSTIEGGDVLVLGNGAVLIGMSERTTPQAVEMLARRLFAAGSARTIVALDLPKRRAFMHLDTVMTMVAPDVFTQYAGLGMLRSYTIEPGVGTHDLKVTDHPPEHMHRAIAAALGLGAIRVLTATQDVHAAEREQWDDGCNVLAV
;
A
#
# COMPACT_ATOMS: atom_id res chain seq x y z
N TYR A 1 -18.29 -10.96 -4.50
CA TYR A 1 -17.81 -12.17 -3.80
C TYR A 1 -18.79 -12.68 -2.76
N ARG A 2 -19.53 -11.85 -2.00
CA ARG A 2 -20.50 -12.29 -0.96
C ARG A 2 -21.48 -13.37 -1.43
N HIS A 3 -21.89 -13.33 -2.68
CA HIS A 3 -22.86 -14.25 -3.25
C HIS A 3 -22.25 -15.32 -4.17
N HIS A 4 -20.92 -15.32 -4.31
CA HIS A 4 -20.24 -16.30 -5.14
C HIS A 4 -20.08 -17.63 -4.37
N PRO A 5 -20.45 -18.79 -4.94
CA PRO A 5 -20.43 -20.07 -4.24
C PRO A 5 -19.07 -20.42 -3.61
N LEU A 6 -17.96 -20.02 -4.24
CA LEU A 6 -16.62 -20.27 -3.72
C LEU A 6 -16.35 -19.58 -2.38
N PHE A 7 -16.98 -18.42 -2.11
CA PHE A 7 -16.75 -17.63 -0.89
C PHE A 7 -17.90 -17.72 0.11
N ALA A 8 -19.06 -18.27 -0.31
CA ALA A 8 -20.27 -18.38 0.49
C ALA A 8 -20.38 -19.68 1.29
N THR A 9 -19.42 -20.61 1.15
CA THR A 9 -19.46 -21.89 1.86
C THR A 9 -18.99 -21.71 3.30
N GLU A 10 -19.71 -22.30 4.26
CA GLU A 10 -19.36 -22.31 5.70
C GLU A 10 -17.98 -22.93 5.97
N GLN A 11 -17.44 -23.70 5.03
CA GLN A 11 -16.11 -24.32 5.10
C GLN A 11 -14.97 -23.40 4.63
N ALA A 12 -15.30 -22.32 3.89
CA ALA A 12 -14.31 -21.30 3.59
C ALA A 12 -13.95 -20.56 4.88
N ARG A 13 -12.66 -20.32 5.13
CA ARG A 13 -12.24 -19.42 6.22
C ARG A 13 -13.05 -18.13 6.12
N PRO A 14 -13.55 -17.58 7.22
CA PRO A 14 -14.39 -16.40 7.18
C PRO A 14 -13.66 -15.29 6.41
N PHE A 15 -14.31 -14.82 5.35
CA PHE A 15 -13.77 -13.74 4.53
C PHE A 15 -14.01 -12.43 5.28
N HIS A 16 -12.95 -11.82 5.80
CA HIS A 16 -13.05 -10.56 6.52
C HIS A 16 -13.17 -9.39 5.54
N THR A 17 -14.20 -8.60 5.71
CA THR A 17 -14.40 -7.34 4.99
C THR A 17 -13.85 -6.21 5.87
N TRP A 18 -12.79 -5.58 5.45
CA TRP A 18 -12.12 -4.55 6.24
C TRP A 18 -12.78 -3.17 6.11
N SER A 19 -13.44 -2.91 5.00
CA SER A 19 -14.15 -1.64 4.74
C SER A 19 -15.32 -1.91 3.81
N GLU A 20 -16.53 -1.69 4.28
CA GLU A 20 -17.74 -1.93 3.52
C GLU A 20 -18.92 -1.18 4.12
N GLY A 21 -19.84 -0.77 3.23
CA GLY A 21 -21.09 -0.15 3.64
C GLY A 21 -21.04 1.37 3.73
N GLN A 22 -22.21 1.93 3.95
CA GLN A 22 -22.40 3.39 3.99
C GLN A 22 -21.74 4.06 5.20
N GLU A 23 -21.53 3.30 6.26
CA GLU A 23 -20.83 3.77 7.47
C GLU A 23 -19.35 4.11 7.20
N CYS A 24 -18.80 3.66 6.08
CA CYS A 24 -17.43 3.99 5.69
C CYS A 24 -17.32 5.33 4.92
N TYR A 25 -18.46 5.88 4.47
CA TYR A 25 -18.46 7.15 3.75
C TYR A 25 -18.01 8.32 4.67
N PRO A 26 -17.18 9.26 4.18
CA PRO A 26 -16.69 9.44 2.81
C PRO A 26 -15.36 8.73 2.50
N SER A 27 -14.94 7.81 3.33
CA SER A 27 -13.67 7.09 3.15
C SER A 27 -13.73 6.15 1.95
N THR A 28 -12.75 6.25 1.07
CA THR A 28 -12.59 5.38 -0.10
C THR A 28 -11.22 4.74 -0.09
N ILE A 29 -11.14 3.48 -0.54
CA ILE A 29 -9.89 2.72 -0.70
C ILE A 29 -10.04 1.75 -1.86
N GLU A 30 -9.00 1.61 -2.67
CA GLU A 30 -8.95 0.66 -3.77
C GLU A 30 -7.85 -0.39 -3.56
N GLY A 31 -8.09 -1.60 -4.08
CA GLY A 31 -7.18 -2.73 -3.89
C GLY A 31 -5.79 -2.52 -4.47
N GLY A 32 -5.69 -1.84 -5.62
CA GLY A 32 -4.42 -1.49 -6.25
C GLY A 32 -3.54 -0.51 -5.45
N ASP A 33 -4.12 0.14 -4.44
CA ASP A 33 -3.37 0.99 -3.51
C ASP A 33 -2.84 0.24 -2.27
N VAL A 34 -3.15 -1.05 -2.11
CA VAL A 34 -2.80 -1.81 -0.90
C VAL A 34 -1.88 -2.98 -1.23
N LEU A 35 -0.63 -2.90 -0.82
CA LEU A 35 0.37 -3.95 -0.98
C LEU A 35 0.70 -4.60 0.38
N VAL A 36 0.48 -5.91 0.48
CA VAL A 36 0.90 -6.70 1.64
C VAL A 36 2.37 -7.06 1.48
N LEU A 37 3.24 -6.47 2.30
CA LEU A 37 4.69 -6.62 2.16
C LEU A 37 5.27 -7.84 2.88
N GLY A 38 4.54 -8.44 3.79
CA GLY A 38 5.07 -9.45 4.72
C GLY A 38 5.55 -8.84 6.04
N ASN A 39 6.03 -9.68 6.96
CA ASN A 39 6.46 -9.27 8.32
C ASN A 39 5.43 -8.40 9.07
N GLY A 40 4.13 -8.57 8.78
CA GLY A 40 3.06 -7.73 9.35
C GLY A 40 3.07 -6.28 8.86
N ALA A 41 3.78 -5.97 7.77
CA ALA A 41 3.83 -4.66 7.14
C ALA A 41 2.87 -4.59 5.94
N VAL A 42 2.21 -3.45 5.80
CA VAL A 42 1.35 -3.11 4.65
C VAL A 42 1.77 -1.75 4.12
N LEU A 43 1.93 -1.65 2.80
CA LEU A 43 2.19 -0.39 2.10
C LEU A 43 0.90 0.08 1.43
N ILE A 44 0.55 1.35 1.62
CA ILE A 44 -0.69 1.91 1.08
C ILE A 44 -0.39 3.22 0.35
N GLY A 45 -0.86 3.33 -0.89
CA GLY A 45 -0.83 4.58 -1.64
C GLY A 45 -2.06 5.43 -1.32
N MET A 46 -1.85 6.65 -0.84
CA MET A 46 -2.93 7.65 -0.71
C MET A 46 -3.05 8.39 -2.04
N SER A 47 -3.93 7.89 -2.88
CA SER A 47 -4.19 8.37 -4.24
C SER A 47 -5.41 9.32 -4.29
N GLU A 48 -5.91 9.63 -5.49
CA GLU A 48 -7.21 10.29 -5.66
C GLU A 48 -8.37 9.43 -5.13
N ARG A 49 -8.18 8.11 -5.08
CA ARG A 49 -9.21 7.11 -4.78
C ARG A 49 -9.05 6.46 -3.41
N THR A 50 -7.90 6.62 -2.78
CA THR A 50 -7.62 6.14 -1.43
C THR A 50 -7.35 7.31 -0.51
N THR A 51 -8.27 7.53 0.42
CA THR A 51 -8.24 8.68 1.33
C THR A 51 -7.47 8.37 2.62
N PRO A 52 -6.86 9.37 3.27
CA PRO A 52 -6.21 9.19 4.58
C PRO A 52 -7.15 8.62 5.64
N GLN A 53 -8.43 8.99 5.62
CA GLN A 53 -9.46 8.46 6.52
C GLN A 53 -9.67 6.96 6.33
N ALA A 54 -9.64 6.48 5.08
CA ALA A 54 -9.73 5.04 4.80
C ALA A 54 -8.49 4.29 5.28
N VAL A 55 -7.30 4.87 5.11
CA VAL A 55 -6.04 4.31 5.64
C VAL A 55 -6.10 4.20 7.16
N GLU A 56 -6.55 5.23 7.86
CA GLU A 56 -6.72 5.22 9.31
C GLU A 56 -7.72 4.13 9.76
N MET A 57 -8.87 4.06 9.12
CA MET A 57 -9.90 3.08 9.44
C MET A 57 -9.39 1.65 9.20
N LEU A 58 -8.72 1.40 8.08
CA LEU A 58 -8.12 0.09 7.78
C LEU A 58 -7.03 -0.26 8.78
N ALA A 59 -6.16 0.70 9.15
CA ALA A 59 -5.11 0.51 10.15
C ALA A 59 -5.69 0.02 11.48
N ARG A 60 -6.70 0.69 12.02
CA ARG A 60 -7.36 0.31 13.28
C ARG A 60 -7.90 -1.12 13.23
N ARG A 61 -8.55 -1.49 12.13
CA ARG A 61 -9.13 -2.82 11.94
C ARG A 61 -8.06 -3.91 11.81
N LEU A 62 -7.01 -3.67 11.03
CA LEU A 62 -5.90 -4.61 10.86
C LEU A 62 -5.13 -4.82 12.16
N PHE A 63 -4.88 -3.76 12.93
CA PHE A 63 -4.20 -3.85 14.22
C PHE A 63 -5.05 -4.57 15.27
N ALA A 64 -6.33 -4.25 15.35
CA ALA A 64 -7.26 -4.93 16.28
C ALA A 64 -7.37 -6.44 15.98
N ALA A 65 -7.28 -6.83 14.71
CA ALA A 65 -7.29 -8.24 14.29
C ALA A 65 -5.92 -8.93 14.40
N GLY A 66 -4.85 -8.22 14.72
CA GLY A 66 -3.49 -8.73 14.70
C GLY A 66 -2.98 -9.12 13.32
N SER A 67 -3.66 -8.65 12.26
CA SER A 67 -3.31 -8.94 10.85
C SER A 67 -2.17 -8.09 10.31
N ALA A 68 -1.95 -6.93 10.90
CA ALA A 68 -0.80 -6.08 10.63
C ALA A 68 -0.25 -5.50 11.94
N ARG A 69 0.98 -5.02 11.89
CA ARG A 69 1.63 -4.31 13.01
C ARG A 69 2.16 -2.94 12.59
N THR A 70 2.38 -2.73 11.30
CA THR A 70 2.89 -1.48 10.75
C THR A 70 2.26 -1.22 9.39
N ILE A 71 1.82 0.00 9.16
CA ILE A 71 1.41 0.47 7.84
C ILE A 71 2.35 1.60 7.43
N VAL A 72 2.82 1.58 6.19
CA VAL A 72 3.49 2.71 5.57
C VAL A 72 2.54 3.30 4.54
N ALA A 73 2.14 4.54 4.71
CA ALA A 73 1.28 5.27 3.78
C ALA A 73 2.12 6.24 2.95
N LEU A 74 2.00 6.19 1.62
CA LEU A 74 2.67 7.08 0.66
C LEU A 74 1.71 8.13 0.15
N ASP A 75 2.13 9.38 0.11
CA ASP A 75 1.33 10.49 -0.45
C ASP A 75 1.53 10.57 -1.97
N LEU A 76 0.72 9.80 -2.70
CA LEU A 76 0.79 9.75 -4.17
C LEU A 76 0.33 11.07 -4.79
N PRO A 77 0.99 11.53 -5.87
CA PRO A 77 0.52 12.68 -6.63
C PRO A 77 -0.90 12.46 -7.15
N LYS A 78 -1.80 13.42 -6.95
CA LYS A 78 -3.19 13.37 -7.39
C LYS A 78 -3.29 13.60 -8.91
N ARG A 79 -2.85 12.63 -9.69
CA ARG A 79 -2.82 12.65 -11.16
C ARG A 79 -3.23 11.27 -11.68
N ARG A 80 -3.88 11.24 -12.84
CA ARG A 80 -4.32 10.00 -13.48
C ARG A 80 -3.18 8.99 -13.71
N ALA A 81 -1.96 9.46 -13.98
CA ALA A 81 -0.79 8.60 -14.14
C ALA A 81 -0.37 7.86 -12.85
N PHE A 82 -0.85 8.30 -11.69
CA PHE A 82 -0.55 7.73 -10.37
C PHE A 82 -1.84 7.29 -9.66
N MET A 83 -2.79 6.74 -10.44
CA MET A 83 -4.12 6.45 -9.89
C MET A 83 -4.11 5.33 -8.83
N HIS A 84 -3.17 4.39 -8.92
CA HIS A 84 -2.95 3.34 -7.93
C HIS A 84 -1.46 3.14 -7.66
N LEU A 85 -1.16 2.63 -6.47
CA LEU A 85 0.20 2.33 -6.05
C LEU A 85 0.83 1.23 -6.92
N ASP A 86 0.09 0.16 -7.23
CA ASP A 86 0.57 -0.99 -7.99
C ASP A 86 0.99 -0.63 -9.43
N THR A 87 0.45 0.44 -10.01
CA THR A 87 0.84 0.93 -11.34
C THR A 87 2.22 1.62 -11.35
N VAL A 88 2.74 1.99 -10.19
CA VAL A 88 3.97 2.77 -10.07
C VAL A 88 5.00 2.16 -9.12
N MET A 89 4.61 1.22 -8.28
CA MET A 89 5.51 0.52 -7.36
C MET A 89 4.91 -0.82 -6.92
N THR A 90 5.68 -1.89 -7.05
CA THR A 90 5.28 -3.23 -6.58
C THR A 90 6.47 -3.98 -5.98
N MET A 91 6.23 -4.80 -4.97
CA MET A 91 7.23 -5.66 -4.36
C MET A 91 7.38 -6.94 -5.20
N VAL A 92 8.59 -7.23 -5.69
CA VAL A 92 8.91 -8.41 -6.52
C VAL A 92 9.75 -9.47 -5.80
N ALA A 93 10.33 -9.11 -4.67
CA ALA A 93 11.03 -10.04 -3.77
C ALA A 93 11.03 -9.43 -2.35
N PRO A 94 11.40 -10.17 -1.29
CA PRO A 94 11.30 -9.70 0.09
C PRO A 94 11.97 -8.36 0.39
N ASP A 95 13.00 -7.99 -0.38
CA ASP A 95 13.75 -6.73 -0.25
C ASP A 95 13.77 -5.92 -1.55
N VAL A 96 13.03 -6.33 -2.61
CA VAL A 96 13.12 -5.73 -3.96
C VAL A 96 11.78 -5.19 -4.40
N PHE A 97 11.80 -3.97 -4.90
CA PHE A 97 10.64 -3.29 -5.47
C PHE A 97 10.92 -2.83 -6.90
N THR A 98 9.93 -2.94 -7.79
CA THR A 98 9.89 -2.13 -9.00
C THR A 98 9.38 -0.74 -8.63
N GLN A 99 9.87 0.29 -9.29
CA GLN A 99 9.38 1.66 -9.12
C GLN A 99 9.46 2.40 -10.46
N TYR A 100 8.36 3.00 -10.88
CA TYR A 100 8.34 3.90 -12.02
C TYR A 100 9.26 5.10 -11.78
N ALA A 101 10.16 5.37 -12.73
CA ALA A 101 11.17 6.44 -12.59
C ALA A 101 10.56 7.83 -12.33
N GLY A 102 9.40 8.10 -12.94
CA GLY A 102 8.70 9.37 -12.80
C GLY A 102 7.97 9.56 -11.46
N LEU A 103 7.88 8.51 -10.62
CA LEU A 103 7.29 8.62 -9.28
C LEU A 103 8.15 9.49 -8.36
N GLY A 104 9.47 9.34 -8.43
CA GLY A 104 10.39 9.98 -7.52
C GLY A 104 10.27 9.49 -6.07
N MET A 105 10.64 10.32 -5.13
CA MET A 105 10.54 10.07 -3.69
C MET A 105 9.34 10.83 -3.12
N LEU A 106 8.54 10.17 -2.29
CA LEU A 106 7.29 10.71 -1.76
C LEU A 106 7.37 10.90 -0.25
N ARG A 107 6.65 11.88 0.25
CA ARG A 107 6.33 11.97 1.68
C ARG A 107 5.61 10.71 2.10
N SER A 108 5.98 10.17 3.25
CA SER A 108 5.41 8.93 3.75
C SER A 108 5.14 8.99 5.25
N TYR A 109 4.27 8.11 5.70
CA TYR A 109 3.84 8.05 7.10
C TYR A 109 3.92 6.62 7.58
N THR A 110 4.61 6.37 8.69
CA THR A 110 4.53 5.09 9.40
C THR A 110 3.42 5.17 10.42
N ILE A 111 2.51 4.22 10.39
CA ILE A 111 1.37 4.10 11.28
C ILE A 111 1.53 2.80 12.07
N GLU A 112 1.50 2.90 13.39
CA GLU A 112 1.66 1.81 14.34
C GLU A 112 0.54 1.88 15.39
N PRO A 113 0.24 0.78 16.11
CA PRO A 113 -0.64 0.84 17.27
C PRO A 113 -0.13 1.84 18.30
N GLY A 114 -1.00 2.69 18.82
CA GLY A 114 -0.72 3.63 19.91
C GLY A 114 -0.84 2.99 21.28
N VAL A 115 -0.81 3.79 22.32
CA VAL A 115 -0.87 3.32 23.72
C VAL A 115 -2.28 2.90 24.14
N GLY A 116 -3.32 3.50 23.59
CA GLY A 116 -4.72 3.16 23.84
C GLY A 116 -5.24 2.13 22.84
N THR A 117 -6.32 1.45 23.19
CA THR A 117 -6.92 0.36 22.37
C THR A 117 -7.28 0.76 20.94
N HIS A 118 -7.50 2.05 20.70
CA HIS A 118 -7.86 2.58 19.38
C HIS A 118 -6.92 3.69 18.89
N ASP A 119 -5.85 3.97 19.64
CA ASP A 119 -4.92 5.01 19.26
C ASP A 119 -3.98 4.55 18.14
N LEU A 120 -3.59 5.49 17.30
CA LEU A 120 -2.59 5.30 16.27
C LEU A 120 -1.41 6.22 16.56
N LYS A 121 -0.22 5.67 16.48
CA LYS A 121 1.02 6.44 16.45
C LYS A 121 1.40 6.67 15.01
N VAL A 122 1.42 7.92 14.57
CA VAL A 122 1.79 8.32 13.21
C VAL A 122 3.13 9.03 13.24
N THR A 123 4.07 8.55 12.44
CA THR A 123 5.39 9.18 12.24
C THR A 123 5.50 9.66 10.80
N ASP A 124 5.72 10.95 10.63
CA ASP A 124 5.90 11.60 9.33
C ASP A 124 7.36 11.47 8.85
N HIS A 125 7.54 11.14 7.59
CA HIS A 125 8.85 11.04 6.95
C HIS A 125 8.91 11.93 5.71
N PRO A 126 9.94 12.79 5.59
CA PRO A 126 10.17 13.55 4.38
C PRO A 126 10.48 12.63 3.19
N PRO A 127 10.34 13.11 1.94
CA PRO A 127 10.46 12.28 0.74
C PRO A 127 11.73 11.43 0.71
N GLU A 128 12.88 11.97 1.04
CA GLU A 128 14.19 11.28 1.04
C GLU A 128 14.25 10.06 1.97
N HIS A 129 13.31 9.93 2.90
CA HIS A 129 13.24 8.80 3.82
C HIS A 129 12.23 7.72 3.41
N MET A 130 11.53 7.84 2.27
CA MET A 130 10.50 6.91 1.82
C MET A 130 10.97 5.45 1.82
N HIS A 131 12.07 5.16 1.13
CA HIS A 131 12.59 3.79 1.04
C HIS A 131 13.08 3.27 2.40
N ARG A 132 13.60 4.15 3.25
CA ARG A 132 14.02 3.80 4.61
C ARG A 132 12.83 3.45 5.49
N ALA A 133 11.71 4.17 5.37
CA ALA A 133 10.48 3.87 6.10
C ALA A 133 9.92 2.50 5.70
N ILE A 134 9.92 2.18 4.40
CA ILE A 134 9.50 0.87 3.88
C ILE A 134 10.43 -0.24 4.40
N ALA A 135 11.76 -0.04 4.32
CA ALA A 135 12.73 -1.00 4.82
C ALA A 135 12.54 -1.28 6.32
N ALA A 136 12.38 -0.23 7.12
CA ALA A 136 12.15 -0.34 8.56
C ALA A 136 10.88 -1.12 8.90
N ALA A 137 9.79 -0.91 8.18
CA ALA A 137 8.53 -1.67 8.35
C ALA A 137 8.72 -3.16 8.06
N LEU A 138 9.56 -3.50 7.08
CA LEU A 138 9.95 -4.87 6.75
C LEU A 138 10.96 -5.48 7.75
N GLY A 139 11.56 -4.68 8.63
CA GLY A 139 12.64 -5.11 9.50
C GLY A 139 13.99 -5.23 8.78
N LEU A 140 14.17 -4.52 7.67
CA LEU A 140 15.37 -4.53 6.84
C LEU A 140 16.18 -3.24 7.04
N GLY A 141 17.49 -3.31 6.78
CA GLY A 141 18.37 -2.13 6.77
C GLY A 141 18.16 -1.24 5.53
N ALA A 142 17.80 -1.83 4.40
CA ALA A 142 17.52 -1.15 3.14
C ALA A 142 16.66 -2.02 2.24
N ILE A 143 16.00 -1.42 1.25
CA ILE A 143 15.36 -2.11 0.13
C ILE A 143 16.13 -1.83 -1.15
N ARG A 144 16.04 -2.74 -2.11
CA ARG A 144 16.53 -2.55 -3.48
C ARG A 144 15.39 -2.07 -4.36
N VAL A 145 15.65 -1.08 -5.18
CA VAL A 145 14.65 -0.54 -6.10
C VAL A 145 15.12 -0.73 -7.54
N LEU A 146 14.29 -1.39 -8.34
CA LEU A 146 14.49 -1.58 -9.77
C LEU A 146 13.67 -0.51 -10.50
N THR A 147 14.35 0.27 -11.30
CA THR A 147 13.75 1.32 -12.11
C THR A 147 14.21 1.13 -13.54
N ALA A 148 13.30 1.24 -14.51
CA ALA A 148 13.71 1.31 -15.91
C ALA A 148 14.59 2.55 -16.10
N THR A 149 15.84 2.33 -16.43
CA THR A 149 16.88 3.39 -16.57
C THR A 149 17.01 3.91 -17.99
N GLN A 150 16.09 3.52 -18.89
CA GLN A 150 16.05 3.99 -20.25
C GLN A 150 15.57 5.44 -20.32
N ASP A 151 15.53 6.00 -21.51
CA ASP A 151 15.08 7.38 -21.69
C ASP A 151 13.64 7.61 -21.16
N VAL A 152 13.27 8.90 -21.05
CA VAL A 152 11.96 9.30 -20.51
C VAL A 152 10.79 8.62 -21.25
N HIS A 153 10.90 8.47 -22.57
CA HIS A 153 9.85 7.85 -23.38
C HIS A 153 9.73 6.35 -23.15
N ALA A 154 10.83 5.67 -22.85
CA ALA A 154 10.80 4.26 -22.49
C ALA A 154 10.15 4.05 -21.11
N ALA A 155 10.46 4.92 -20.15
CA ALA A 155 9.84 4.89 -18.81
C ALA A 155 8.33 5.20 -18.89
N GLU A 156 7.91 6.17 -19.72
CA GLU A 156 6.50 6.45 -19.95
C GLU A 156 5.76 5.27 -20.60
N ARG A 157 6.38 4.62 -21.59
CA ARG A 157 5.79 3.42 -22.19
C ARG A 157 5.64 2.28 -21.20
N GLU A 158 6.66 2.03 -20.38
CA GLU A 158 6.61 1.01 -19.35
C GLU A 158 5.45 1.27 -18.37
N GLN A 159 5.23 2.52 -17.98
CA GLN A 159 4.10 2.87 -17.14
C GLN A 159 2.75 2.67 -17.86
N TRP A 160 2.65 3.04 -19.15
CA TRP A 160 1.44 2.81 -19.94
C TRP A 160 1.13 1.33 -20.15
N ASP A 161 2.17 0.51 -20.25
CA ASP A 161 2.07 -0.95 -20.38
C ASP A 161 1.92 -1.65 -19.02
N ASP A 162 1.75 -0.86 -17.93
CA ASP A 162 1.58 -1.33 -16.56
C ASP A 162 2.77 -2.19 -16.05
N GLY A 163 3.98 -1.89 -16.53
CA GLY A 163 5.18 -2.69 -16.31
C GLY A 163 5.66 -2.77 -14.85
N CYS A 164 5.20 -1.85 -13.98
CA CYS A 164 5.47 -1.93 -12.55
C CYS A 164 4.46 -2.80 -11.78
N ASN A 165 3.31 -3.17 -12.38
CA ASN A 165 2.28 -3.99 -11.77
C ASN A 165 2.58 -5.47 -12.03
N VAL A 166 3.30 -6.09 -11.14
CA VAL A 166 3.76 -7.47 -11.27
C VAL A 166 3.37 -8.30 -10.06
N LEU A 167 3.02 -9.57 -10.30
CA LEU A 167 2.78 -10.55 -9.26
C LEU A 167 4.04 -11.42 -9.12
N ALA A 168 4.69 -11.33 -7.98
CA ALA A 168 5.77 -12.26 -7.63
C ALA A 168 5.19 -13.63 -7.25
N VAL A 169 5.62 -14.69 -7.90
CA VAL A 169 5.22 -16.09 -7.66
C VAL A 169 6.40 -16.91 -7.17
#